data_baa21f24c21dbcbbd59c526aaf074b6c
#
_entry.id   baa21f24c21dbcbbd59c526aaf074b6c
#
_cell.length_a   1.000
_cell.length_b   1.000
_cell.length_c   1.000
_cell.angle_alpha   90.00
_cell.angle_beta   90.00
_cell.angle_gamma   90.00
#
_symmetry.space_group_name_H-M   'P 1'
#
loop_
_entity.id
_entity.type
_entity.pdbx_description
1 polymer ?
#
loop_
_entity_poly.entity_id
_entity_poly.type
_entity_poly.pdbx_seq_one_letter_code
_entity_poly.pdbx_strand_id
1 'polypeptide(L)'
;MKRELLDELMGLGVDVVSTPFECQFYGFDVTPLPKETSWVFRGTTPDAVLRPKNTEEVVKIMDFANKHKIPVCPRGGGTSGYYQSVPRSKGIVIETLALNNISELDEKEGIISVSGGVIWSQLDWELKKKGWTLKTYPTSYKSSTVAGWIQTEGLGVGSLAFGSIKKLIKEIEVVLPSGEVVWVPNEGLVETKSGKLKFEDFIKSEGMMGIITSVKLEVRRLPESTATYLLKFKDKNDFALVSSRLAEVSSIFFIEFVNGSYMDLLVQSGYHTPKHSKEEVFAVIRLEGGKSDVGKGEKEIAALLAEHTEIAQLPQEEAEEEYGYRLKYFRIKNAYSSVTPADLSVPLSNLGQYLDKVSRFRFEFAYKGEILTKEQCGLMFFYVLANELSFVRFMSAAPYQMEFILSAMKMGGSPNGGIGLLNTPYVFGLRTQSEREAFIQKKETFDQNWIMNPGKWTDPPFFLRPSIYFSGMKLLEPVCWLVGGIVGRW
;
A
#
# COMPACT_ATOMS: atom_id res chain seq x y z
N MET A 1 10.98 -24.37 15.74
CA MET A 1 10.63 -25.70 15.10
C MET A 1 11.47 -26.80 15.71
N LYS A 2 10.97 -28.06 15.81
CA LYS A 2 11.79 -29.22 16.23
C LYS A 2 12.80 -29.58 15.14
N ARG A 3 13.95 -30.12 15.52
CA ARG A 3 15.05 -30.45 14.58
C ARG A 3 14.63 -31.43 13.49
N GLU A 4 13.88 -32.48 13.86
CA GLU A 4 13.36 -33.48 12.91
C GLU A 4 12.49 -32.86 11.82
N LEU A 5 11.63 -31.90 12.18
CA LEU A 5 10.79 -31.17 11.22
C LEU A 5 11.62 -30.23 10.34
N LEU A 6 12.69 -29.66 10.87
CA LEU A 6 13.59 -28.83 10.08
C LEU A 6 14.38 -29.67 9.08
N ASP A 7 14.83 -30.87 9.47
CA ASP A 7 15.53 -31.82 8.58
C ASP A 7 14.58 -32.30 7.48
N GLU A 8 13.30 -32.63 7.79
CA GLU A 8 12.27 -32.96 6.78
C GLU A 8 12.04 -31.78 5.82
N LEU A 9 11.95 -30.56 6.34
CA LEU A 9 11.77 -29.33 5.55
C LEU A 9 12.94 -29.10 4.59
N MET A 10 14.18 -29.29 5.05
CA MET A 10 15.38 -29.22 4.20
C MET A 10 15.38 -30.30 3.10
N GLY A 11 14.74 -31.43 3.34
CA GLY A 11 14.58 -32.52 2.38
C GLY A 11 13.61 -32.25 1.23
N LEU A 12 12.84 -31.15 1.28
CA LEU A 12 11.88 -30.79 0.21
C LEU A 12 12.55 -30.34 -1.10
N GLY A 13 13.85 -30.06 -1.06
CA GLY A 13 14.62 -29.59 -2.24
C GLY A 13 14.34 -28.12 -2.60
N VAL A 14 13.82 -27.35 -1.65
CA VAL A 14 13.61 -25.90 -1.76
C VAL A 14 14.74 -25.16 -1.05
N ASP A 15 15.04 -23.93 -1.44
CA ASP A 15 16.01 -23.08 -0.73
C ASP A 15 15.44 -22.73 0.65
N VAL A 16 16.15 -23.14 1.73
CA VAL A 16 15.74 -22.99 3.13
C VAL A 16 16.80 -22.20 3.91
N VAL A 17 16.34 -21.14 4.55
CA VAL A 17 17.12 -20.38 5.54
C VAL A 17 16.53 -20.64 6.92
N SER A 18 17.37 -21.10 7.87
CA SER A 18 16.94 -21.43 9.23
C SER A 18 17.88 -20.93 10.33
N THR A 19 18.91 -20.14 9.96
CA THR A 19 19.77 -19.55 10.98
C THR A 19 19.02 -18.47 11.74
N PRO A 20 19.12 -18.42 13.09
CA PRO A 20 18.39 -17.43 13.88
C PRO A 20 18.68 -15.99 13.47
N PHE A 21 19.92 -15.71 13.05
CA PHE A 21 20.34 -14.37 12.61
C PHE A 21 19.60 -13.95 11.34
N GLU A 22 19.59 -14.79 10.31
CA GLU A 22 18.90 -14.47 9.04
C GLU A 22 17.39 -14.40 9.22
N CYS A 23 16.80 -15.32 10.00
CA CYS A 23 15.36 -15.32 10.29
C CYS A 23 14.90 -14.02 10.98
N GLN A 24 15.75 -13.34 11.74
CA GLN A 24 15.40 -12.07 12.37
C GLN A 24 15.02 -10.99 11.35
N PHE A 25 15.64 -10.95 10.15
CA PHE A 25 15.31 -9.97 9.12
C PHE A 25 13.88 -10.12 8.58
N TYR A 26 13.27 -11.28 8.73
CA TYR A 26 11.90 -11.55 8.33
C TYR A 26 10.87 -11.27 9.43
N GLY A 27 11.35 -10.95 10.62
CA GLY A 27 10.53 -10.48 11.75
C GLY A 27 10.12 -9.00 11.68
N PHE A 28 10.49 -8.31 10.60
CA PHE A 28 10.22 -6.89 10.39
C PHE A 28 9.74 -6.63 8.96
N ASP A 29 9.01 -5.55 8.77
CA ASP A 29 8.77 -4.88 7.49
C ASP A 29 9.17 -3.40 7.62
N VAL A 30 8.68 -2.50 6.76
CA VAL A 30 9.06 -1.07 6.85
C VAL A 30 8.28 -0.30 7.92
N THR A 31 7.47 -0.98 8.72
CA THR A 31 6.69 -0.34 9.80
C THR A 31 7.63 0.26 10.86
N PRO A 32 7.61 1.58 11.09
CA PRO A 32 8.36 2.18 12.17
C PRO A 32 7.70 1.85 13.52
N LEU A 33 8.47 1.31 14.46
CA LEU A 33 8.01 1.06 15.82
C LEU A 33 9.13 1.33 16.81
N PRO A 34 8.86 2.01 17.95
CA PRO A 34 9.82 2.14 19.02
C PRO A 34 10.24 0.77 19.59
N LYS A 35 11.51 0.65 19.96
CA LYS A 35 12.07 -0.58 20.55
C LYS A 35 11.31 -1.04 21.81
N GLU A 36 10.73 -0.11 22.54
CA GLU A 36 9.91 -0.35 23.73
C GLU A 36 8.64 -1.14 23.43
N THR A 37 8.19 -1.17 22.17
CA THR A 37 7.03 -1.96 21.73
C THR A 37 7.39 -3.40 21.36
N SER A 38 8.67 -3.76 21.32
CA SER A 38 9.15 -5.08 20.89
C SER A 38 8.54 -6.25 21.67
N TRP A 39 8.22 -6.05 22.97
CA TRP A 39 7.56 -7.07 23.79
C TRP A 39 6.13 -7.39 23.32
N VAL A 40 5.45 -6.43 22.68
CA VAL A 40 4.10 -6.57 22.12
C VAL A 40 4.12 -7.46 20.87
N PHE A 41 5.22 -7.40 20.11
CA PHE A 41 5.40 -8.10 18.84
C PHE A 41 6.31 -9.35 18.99
N ARG A 42 6.23 -10.04 20.13
CA ARG A 42 6.94 -11.30 20.33
C ARG A 42 6.47 -12.37 19.36
N GLY A 43 7.39 -13.25 18.94
CA GLY A 43 7.10 -14.37 18.04
C GLY A 43 7.06 -14.00 16.57
N THR A 44 7.53 -12.80 16.20
CA THR A 44 7.60 -12.34 14.80
C THR A 44 8.77 -12.94 14.03
N THR A 45 9.81 -13.46 14.70
CA THR A 45 10.90 -14.17 14.01
C THR A 45 10.44 -15.55 13.59
N PRO A 46 10.46 -15.91 12.29
CA PRO A 46 10.09 -17.24 11.83
C PRO A 46 11.10 -18.29 12.26
N ASP A 47 10.69 -19.56 12.27
CA ASP A 47 11.59 -20.70 12.48
C ASP A 47 12.43 -21.02 11.24
N ALA A 48 11.87 -20.75 10.05
CA ALA A 48 12.54 -20.91 8.77
C ALA A 48 11.94 -19.96 7.70
N VAL A 49 12.74 -19.66 6.69
CA VAL A 49 12.34 -18.93 5.48
C VAL A 49 12.60 -19.80 4.27
N LEU A 50 11.59 -19.97 3.42
CA LEU A 50 11.68 -20.75 2.21
C LEU A 50 11.51 -19.85 0.98
N ARG A 51 12.33 -20.09 -0.04
CA ARG A 51 12.40 -19.30 -1.27
C ARG A 51 12.06 -20.18 -2.48
N PRO A 52 10.77 -20.49 -2.70
CA PRO A 52 10.35 -21.30 -3.84
C PRO A 52 10.61 -20.57 -5.16
N LYS A 53 11.02 -21.34 -6.19
CA LYS A 53 11.32 -20.84 -7.55
C LYS A 53 10.16 -21.05 -8.52
N ASN A 54 9.20 -21.91 -8.18
CA ASN A 54 8.05 -22.29 -9.01
C ASN A 54 6.85 -22.69 -8.14
N THR A 55 5.70 -22.87 -8.77
CA THR A 55 4.45 -23.27 -8.11
C THR A 55 4.56 -24.63 -7.42
N GLU A 56 5.27 -25.59 -8.03
CA GLU A 56 5.44 -26.94 -7.48
C GLU A 56 6.20 -26.92 -6.15
N GLU A 57 7.19 -26.06 -6.01
CA GLU A 57 7.90 -25.85 -4.73
C GLU A 57 7.00 -25.22 -3.67
N VAL A 58 6.11 -24.28 -4.06
CA VAL A 58 5.10 -23.73 -3.14
C VAL A 58 4.14 -24.83 -2.68
N VAL A 59 3.69 -25.70 -3.57
CA VAL A 59 2.83 -26.86 -3.22
C VAL A 59 3.51 -27.74 -2.19
N LYS A 60 4.77 -28.16 -2.41
CA LYS A 60 5.53 -28.97 -1.45
C LYS A 60 5.62 -28.34 -0.07
N ILE A 61 5.84 -27.03 -0.02
CA ILE A 61 5.89 -26.29 1.26
C ILE A 61 4.52 -26.28 1.93
N MET A 62 3.45 -26.04 1.16
CA MET A 62 2.09 -26.01 1.70
C MET A 62 1.62 -27.37 2.20
N ASP A 63 1.93 -28.45 1.46
CA ASP A 63 1.64 -29.83 1.89
C ASP A 63 2.36 -30.16 3.21
N PHE A 64 3.64 -29.82 3.31
CA PHE A 64 4.41 -29.96 4.54
C PHE A 64 3.81 -29.16 5.70
N ALA A 65 3.54 -27.87 5.47
CA ALA A 65 2.99 -26.99 6.49
C ALA A 65 1.61 -27.46 6.97
N ASN A 66 0.75 -27.91 6.06
CA ASN A 66 -0.58 -28.40 6.37
C ASN A 66 -0.53 -29.74 7.14
N LYS A 67 0.31 -30.69 6.71
CA LYS A 67 0.55 -31.97 7.39
C LYS A 67 0.99 -31.79 8.85
N HIS A 68 1.88 -30.82 9.10
CA HIS A 68 2.46 -30.59 10.41
C HIS A 68 1.81 -29.43 11.18
N LYS A 69 0.77 -28.81 10.63
CA LYS A 69 0.04 -27.65 11.20
C LYS A 69 0.99 -26.49 11.55
N ILE A 70 1.94 -26.19 10.65
CA ILE A 70 2.93 -25.14 10.84
C ILE A 70 2.39 -23.84 10.26
N PRO A 71 2.41 -22.72 11.03
CA PRO A 71 2.04 -21.41 10.52
C PRO A 71 2.87 -20.98 9.31
N VAL A 72 2.22 -20.41 8.31
CA VAL A 72 2.84 -19.89 7.09
C VAL A 72 2.50 -18.42 6.93
N CYS A 73 3.52 -17.59 6.74
CA CYS A 73 3.38 -16.18 6.41
C CYS A 73 3.97 -15.92 5.02
N PRO A 74 3.17 -15.62 3.99
CA PRO A 74 3.70 -15.24 2.69
C PRO A 74 4.29 -13.84 2.75
N ARG A 75 5.42 -13.64 2.04
CA ARG A 75 6.15 -12.37 1.98
C ARG A 75 6.67 -12.13 0.57
N GLY A 76 6.29 -10.98 -0.02
CA GLY A 76 6.93 -10.42 -1.20
C GLY A 76 8.17 -9.59 -0.82
N GLY A 77 8.27 -8.37 -1.33
CA GLY A 77 9.37 -7.44 -1.01
C GLY A 77 9.36 -6.84 0.40
N GLY A 78 8.39 -7.18 1.26
CA GLY A 78 8.32 -6.67 2.63
C GLY A 78 8.12 -5.15 2.75
N THR A 79 7.52 -4.52 1.74
CA THR A 79 7.39 -3.06 1.61
C THR A 79 6.17 -2.47 2.33
N SER A 80 5.39 -3.28 3.03
CA SER A 80 4.26 -2.81 3.82
C SER A 80 4.71 -2.06 5.08
N GLY A 81 3.98 -1.00 5.44
CA GLY A 81 4.22 -0.18 6.62
C GLY A 81 3.32 -0.51 7.83
N TYR A 82 2.62 -1.68 7.85
CA TYR A 82 1.59 -1.99 8.85
C TYR A 82 1.68 -3.41 9.43
N TYR A 83 2.87 -4.01 9.49
CA TYR A 83 3.09 -5.40 9.93
C TYR A 83 2.29 -6.42 9.12
N GLN A 84 2.18 -6.19 7.82
CA GLN A 84 1.45 -7.07 6.92
C GLN A 84 2.20 -8.37 6.62
N SER A 85 3.50 -8.26 6.31
CA SER A 85 4.35 -9.37 5.85
C SER A 85 5.22 -9.96 6.96
N VAL A 86 4.83 -9.77 8.21
CA VAL A 86 5.55 -10.23 9.41
C VAL A 86 4.78 -11.37 10.06
N PRO A 87 5.40 -12.53 10.32
CA PRO A 87 4.74 -13.64 10.99
C PRO A 87 4.32 -13.26 12.43
N ARG A 88 3.23 -13.86 12.92
CA ARG A 88 2.72 -13.65 14.27
C ARG A 88 2.88 -14.84 15.19
N SER A 89 3.13 -16.01 14.62
CA SER A 89 3.15 -17.28 15.35
C SER A 89 4.40 -18.10 15.02
N LYS A 90 5.54 -17.44 14.77
CA LYS A 90 6.74 -18.14 14.29
C LYS A 90 6.45 -18.90 12.98
N GLY A 91 6.84 -20.19 12.86
CA GLY A 91 6.56 -21.03 11.71
C GLY A 91 7.43 -20.67 10.51
N ILE A 92 6.84 -20.75 9.31
CA ILE A 92 7.54 -20.58 8.03
C ILE A 92 7.17 -19.24 7.40
N VAL A 93 8.17 -18.49 6.91
CA VAL A 93 7.95 -17.43 5.93
C VAL A 93 8.21 -18.01 4.54
N ILE A 94 7.27 -17.82 3.61
CA ILE A 94 7.47 -18.10 2.19
C ILE A 94 7.81 -16.77 1.50
N GLU A 95 9.09 -16.59 1.17
CA GLU A 95 9.56 -15.43 0.41
C GLU A 95 9.38 -15.69 -1.09
N THR A 96 8.51 -14.92 -1.73
CA THR A 96 8.12 -15.15 -3.14
C THR A 96 9.05 -14.51 -4.16
N LEU A 97 10.11 -13.81 -3.77
CA LEU A 97 11.00 -13.09 -4.69
C LEU A 97 11.67 -13.99 -5.74
N ALA A 98 11.88 -15.28 -5.43
CA ALA A 98 12.44 -16.24 -6.39
C ALA A 98 11.40 -16.73 -7.42
N LEU A 99 10.10 -16.46 -7.23
CA LEU A 99 9.06 -16.60 -8.24
C LEU A 99 9.14 -15.41 -9.20
N ASN A 100 10.10 -15.38 -10.11
CA ASN A 100 10.47 -14.18 -10.87
C ASN A 100 10.40 -14.34 -12.40
N ASN A 101 9.65 -15.32 -12.87
CA ASN A 101 9.47 -15.55 -14.30
C ASN A 101 8.54 -14.51 -14.94
N ILE A 102 8.95 -13.99 -16.10
CA ILE A 102 8.16 -13.10 -16.96
C ILE A 102 8.01 -13.81 -18.30
N SER A 103 6.78 -14.15 -18.70
CA SER A 103 6.52 -14.83 -19.96
C SER A 103 6.58 -13.89 -21.17
N GLU A 104 6.34 -14.42 -22.35
CA GLU A 104 6.14 -13.60 -23.52
C GLU A 104 4.86 -12.79 -23.41
N LEU A 105 4.93 -11.55 -23.95
CA LEU A 105 3.80 -10.64 -24.06
C LEU A 105 2.91 -11.05 -25.21
N ASP A 106 1.62 -11.25 -24.96
CA ASP A 106 0.60 -11.29 -25.99
C ASP A 106 0.31 -9.85 -26.46
N GLU A 107 1.00 -9.45 -27.54
CA GLU A 107 0.87 -8.09 -28.05
C GLU A 107 -0.49 -7.82 -28.68
N LYS A 108 -1.23 -8.85 -29.10
CA LYS A 108 -2.56 -8.70 -29.69
C LYS A 108 -3.58 -8.32 -28.63
N GLU A 109 -3.53 -9.00 -27.49
CA GLU A 109 -4.46 -8.78 -26.37
C GLU A 109 -3.94 -7.73 -25.37
N GLY A 110 -2.64 -7.41 -25.40
CA GLY A 110 -2.01 -6.54 -24.44
C GLY A 110 -1.96 -7.17 -23.04
N ILE A 111 -1.70 -8.48 -22.97
CA ILE A 111 -1.68 -9.27 -21.72
C ILE A 111 -0.31 -9.91 -21.55
N ILE A 112 0.20 -9.87 -20.32
CA ILE A 112 1.41 -10.57 -19.93
C ILE A 112 1.14 -11.48 -18.72
N SER A 113 1.76 -12.68 -18.74
CA SER A 113 1.75 -13.59 -17.61
C SER A 113 3.05 -13.46 -16.84
N VAL A 114 2.97 -13.29 -15.53
CA VAL A 114 4.13 -13.08 -14.66
C VAL A 114 3.99 -13.85 -13.36
N SER A 115 5.10 -14.34 -12.82
CA SER A 115 5.10 -14.94 -11.49
C SER A 115 4.86 -13.89 -10.39
N GLY A 116 4.26 -14.29 -9.30
CA GLY A 116 3.82 -13.42 -8.22
C GLY A 116 4.92 -12.63 -7.51
N GLY A 117 6.15 -13.13 -7.54
CA GLY A 117 7.32 -12.50 -6.94
C GLY A 117 8.07 -11.51 -7.83
N VAL A 118 7.66 -11.34 -9.09
CA VAL A 118 8.25 -10.35 -10.00
C VAL A 118 8.11 -8.94 -9.41
N ILE A 119 9.20 -8.18 -9.41
CA ILE A 119 9.21 -6.79 -8.96
C ILE A 119 8.67 -5.89 -10.07
N TRP A 120 7.82 -4.92 -9.74
CA TRP A 120 7.17 -4.03 -10.71
C TRP A 120 8.16 -3.32 -11.63
N SER A 121 9.29 -2.85 -11.11
CA SER A 121 10.32 -2.18 -11.92
C SER A 121 11.01 -3.13 -12.91
N GLN A 122 11.17 -4.39 -12.57
CA GLN A 122 11.71 -5.40 -13.48
C GLN A 122 10.73 -5.68 -14.62
N LEU A 123 9.45 -5.85 -14.28
CA LEU A 123 8.40 -6.05 -15.29
C LEU A 123 8.31 -4.87 -16.26
N ASP A 124 8.27 -3.64 -15.76
CA ASP A 124 8.16 -2.43 -16.57
C ASP A 124 9.40 -2.25 -17.48
N TRP A 125 10.60 -2.59 -16.97
CA TRP A 125 11.82 -2.56 -17.76
C TRP A 125 11.79 -3.56 -18.93
N GLU A 126 11.31 -4.80 -18.72
CA GLU A 126 11.16 -5.79 -19.79
C GLU A 126 10.08 -5.37 -20.81
N LEU A 127 8.99 -4.79 -20.35
CA LEU A 127 7.94 -4.26 -21.22
C LEU A 127 8.45 -3.12 -22.09
N LYS A 128 9.22 -2.18 -21.53
CA LYS A 128 9.75 -1.02 -22.26
C LYS A 128 10.68 -1.39 -23.40
N LYS A 129 11.43 -2.46 -23.28
CA LYS A 129 12.26 -3.00 -24.39
C LYS A 129 11.41 -3.38 -25.62
N LYS A 130 10.14 -3.72 -25.40
CA LYS A 130 9.18 -4.11 -26.45
C LYS A 130 8.24 -2.98 -26.86
N GLY A 131 8.44 -1.75 -26.36
CA GLY A 131 7.55 -0.61 -26.62
C GLY A 131 6.25 -0.62 -25.82
N TRP A 132 6.22 -1.35 -24.69
CA TRP A 132 5.08 -1.46 -23.77
C TRP A 132 5.41 -0.91 -22.40
N THR A 133 4.39 -0.68 -21.56
CA THR A 133 4.53 -0.25 -20.18
C THR A 133 3.32 -0.67 -19.34
N LEU A 134 3.43 -0.49 -18.04
CA LEU A 134 2.34 -0.75 -17.10
C LEU A 134 1.21 0.28 -17.24
N LYS A 135 -0.02 -0.13 -16.96
CA LYS A 135 -1.16 0.78 -16.82
C LYS A 135 -1.15 1.48 -15.47
N THR A 136 -0.92 0.72 -14.40
CA THR A 136 -0.79 1.26 -13.04
C THR A 136 0.28 0.49 -12.25
N TYR A 137 0.90 1.15 -11.27
CA TYR A 137 1.95 0.57 -10.45
C TYR A 137 2.06 1.29 -9.10
N PRO A 138 2.59 0.60 -8.05
CA PRO A 138 2.73 1.20 -6.73
C PRO A 138 3.86 2.22 -6.64
N THR A 139 3.79 3.12 -5.68
CA THR A 139 4.91 4.03 -5.34
C THR A 139 6.13 3.26 -4.81
N SER A 140 5.94 2.06 -4.24
CA SER A 140 7.00 1.11 -3.88
C SER A 140 7.55 0.28 -5.06
N TYR A 141 7.32 0.72 -6.28
CA TYR A 141 7.65 0.13 -7.58
C TYR A 141 8.99 -0.58 -7.66
N LYS A 142 10.04 -0.06 -6.99
CA LYS A 142 11.40 -0.62 -7.06
C LYS A 142 11.61 -1.88 -6.22
N SER A 143 10.70 -2.20 -5.32
CA SER A 143 10.89 -3.27 -4.34
C SER A 143 9.64 -4.11 -4.03
N SER A 144 8.45 -3.64 -4.38
CA SER A 144 7.23 -4.43 -4.20
C SER A 144 7.02 -5.43 -5.33
N THR A 145 6.47 -6.58 -4.97
CA THR A 145 6.15 -7.66 -5.92
C THR A 145 4.74 -7.50 -6.49
N VAL A 146 4.51 -8.11 -7.66
CA VAL A 146 3.21 -8.10 -8.34
C VAL A 146 2.13 -8.66 -7.44
N ALA A 147 2.27 -9.88 -6.92
CA ALA A 147 1.27 -10.50 -6.05
C ALA A 147 1.09 -9.73 -4.73
N GLY A 148 2.17 -9.19 -4.14
CA GLY A 148 2.10 -8.42 -2.91
C GLY A 148 1.21 -7.18 -3.05
N TRP A 149 1.32 -6.45 -4.16
CA TRP A 149 0.50 -5.26 -4.38
C TRP A 149 -0.95 -5.60 -4.79
N ILE A 150 -1.18 -6.66 -5.56
CA ILE A 150 -2.52 -7.15 -5.87
C ILE A 150 -3.30 -7.48 -4.59
N GLN A 151 -2.66 -8.14 -3.65
CA GLN A 151 -3.29 -8.48 -2.35
C GLN A 151 -3.64 -7.25 -1.49
N THR A 152 -3.13 -6.08 -1.82
CA THR A 152 -3.53 -4.82 -1.16
C THR A 152 -4.69 -4.10 -1.87
N GLU A 153 -5.19 -4.64 -3.00
CA GLU A 153 -6.09 -3.92 -3.93
C GLU A 153 -5.51 -2.57 -4.35
N GLY A 154 -4.21 -2.58 -4.71
CA GLY A 154 -3.40 -1.38 -4.86
C GLY A 154 -4.00 -0.32 -5.79
N LEU A 155 -3.99 0.90 -5.29
CA LEU A 155 -4.14 2.14 -6.04
C LEU A 155 -2.79 2.86 -6.03
N GLY A 156 -2.39 3.49 -7.12
CA GLY A 156 -1.10 4.17 -7.24
C GLY A 156 -0.97 4.93 -8.54
N VAL A 157 0.26 5.12 -9.00
CA VAL A 157 0.54 5.86 -10.24
C VAL A 157 -0.20 5.23 -11.42
N GLY A 158 -0.95 6.03 -12.14
CA GLY A 158 -1.79 5.61 -13.28
C GLY A 158 -3.20 5.13 -12.90
N SER A 159 -3.53 4.97 -11.62
CA SER A 159 -4.86 4.54 -11.20
C SER A 159 -5.94 5.57 -11.54
N LEU A 160 -5.60 6.85 -11.64
CA LEU A 160 -6.52 7.89 -12.08
C LEU A 160 -7.01 7.63 -13.51
N ALA A 161 -6.13 7.16 -14.41
CA ALA A 161 -6.45 6.83 -15.78
C ALA A 161 -7.09 5.43 -15.96
N PHE A 162 -6.60 4.43 -15.22
CA PHE A 162 -6.89 3.02 -15.50
C PHE A 162 -7.62 2.28 -14.36
N GLY A 163 -7.83 2.95 -13.22
CA GLY A 163 -8.44 2.33 -12.03
C GLY A 163 -7.43 1.52 -11.19
N SER A 164 -7.94 0.80 -10.19
CA SER A 164 -7.13 -0.06 -9.33
C SER A 164 -6.55 -1.24 -10.11
N ILE A 165 -5.46 -1.80 -9.59
CA ILE A 165 -4.83 -3.02 -10.14
C ILE A 165 -5.84 -4.16 -10.34
N LYS A 166 -6.85 -4.27 -9.48
CA LYS A 166 -7.92 -5.27 -9.58
C LYS A 166 -8.57 -5.31 -10.95
N LYS A 167 -8.83 -4.14 -11.57
CA LYS A 167 -9.47 -4.03 -12.89
C LYS A 167 -8.58 -4.53 -14.03
N LEU A 168 -7.26 -4.61 -13.81
CA LEU A 168 -6.27 -4.95 -14.82
C LEU A 168 -5.85 -6.42 -14.79
N ILE A 169 -6.25 -7.16 -13.77
CA ILE A 169 -5.98 -8.59 -13.66
C ILE A 169 -7.02 -9.36 -14.47
N LYS A 170 -6.57 -10.32 -15.27
CA LYS A 170 -7.45 -11.27 -15.96
C LYS A 170 -7.71 -12.51 -15.13
N GLU A 171 -6.65 -13.08 -14.57
CA GLU A 171 -6.72 -14.23 -13.68
C GLU A 171 -5.46 -14.34 -12.82
N ILE A 172 -5.56 -15.07 -11.74
CA ILE A 172 -4.44 -15.40 -10.85
C ILE A 172 -4.34 -16.92 -10.66
N GLU A 173 -3.12 -17.44 -10.58
CA GLU A 173 -2.83 -18.77 -10.08
C GLU A 173 -2.58 -18.70 -8.59
N VAL A 174 -3.23 -19.55 -7.84
CA VAL A 174 -3.11 -19.57 -6.37
C VAL A 174 -2.87 -20.98 -5.89
N VAL A 175 -1.90 -21.14 -4.98
CA VAL A 175 -1.74 -22.34 -4.17
C VAL A 175 -2.54 -22.15 -2.89
N LEU A 176 -3.59 -22.98 -2.71
CA LEU A 176 -4.45 -22.97 -1.53
C LEU A 176 -3.74 -23.56 -0.31
N PRO A 177 -4.26 -23.34 0.91
CA PRO A 177 -3.70 -23.95 2.13
C PRO A 177 -3.60 -25.48 2.07
N SER A 178 -4.47 -26.14 1.27
CA SER A 178 -4.48 -27.58 1.03
C SER A 178 -3.38 -28.07 0.08
N GLY A 179 -2.58 -27.18 -0.52
CA GLY A 179 -1.66 -27.52 -1.63
C GLY A 179 -2.32 -27.57 -3.01
N GLU A 180 -3.66 -27.47 -3.11
CA GLU A 180 -4.36 -27.41 -4.39
C GLU A 180 -4.00 -26.15 -5.17
N VAL A 181 -3.67 -26.30 -6.47
CA VAL A 181 -3.40 -25.19 -7.38
C VAL A 181 -4.66 -24.85 -8.16
N VAL A 182 -5.06 -23.60 -8.15
CA VAL A 182 -6.26 -23.13 -8.84
C VAL A 182 -5.99 -21.87 -9.63
N TRP A 183 -6.57 -21.80 -10.86
CA TRP A 183 -6.64 -20.57 -11.63
C TRP A 183 -7.97 -19.89 -11.37
N VAL A 184 -7.91 -18.63 -10.93
CA VAL A 184 -9.09 -17.86 -10.52
C VAL A 184 -9.21 -16.66 -11.45
N PRO A 185 -10.22 -16.64 -12.34
CA PRO A 185 -10.49 -15.50 -13.22
C PRO A 185 -11.00 -14.32 -12.41
N ASN A 186 -10.83 -13.11 -12.92
CA ASN A 186 -11.32 -11.89 -12.28
C ASN A 186 -12.85 -11.87 -12.12
N GLU A 187 -13.57 -12.57 -12.98
CA GLU A 187 -15.02 -12.70 -12.91
C GLU A 187 -15.46 -14.16 -12.83
N GLY A 188 -16.52 -14.40 -12.06
CA GLY A 188 -17.09 -15.73 -11.90
C GLY A 188 -16.61 -16.46 -10.65
N LEU A 189 -16.98 -17.72 -10.57
CA LEU A 189 -16.67 -18.64 -9.47
C LEU A 189 -15.87 -19.82 -9.99
N VAL A 190 -14.91 -20.27 -9.21
CA VAL A 190 -14.13 -21.48 -9.47
C VAL A 190 -14.49 -22.56 -8.46
N GLU A 191 -14.81 -23.74 -8.95
CA GLU A 191 -15.00 -24.94 -8.12
C GLU A 191 -13.63 -25.51 -7.70
N THR A 192 -13.50 -25.83 -6.43
CA THR A 192 -12.34 -26.50 -5.85
C THR A 192 -12.78 -27.71 -5.03
N LYS A 193 -11.84 -28.52 -4.57
CA LYS A 193 -12.16 -29.66 -3.69
C LYS A 193 -12.84 -29.25 -2.38
N SER A 194 -12.56 -28.03 -1.90
CA SER A 194 -13.08 -27.53 -0.62
C SER A 194 -14.33 -26.64 -0.76
N GLY A 195 -14.67 -26.20 -1.99
CA GLY A 195 -15.80 -25.30 -2.22
C GLY A 195 -15.57 -24.31 -3.35
N LYS A 196 -16.33 -23.23 -3.36
CA LYS A 196 -16.28 -22.20 -4.43
C LYS A 196 -15.45 -21.01 -4.00
N LEU A 197 -14.59 -20.56 -4.89
CA LEU A 197 -13.76 -19.35 -4.75
C LEU A 197 -14.04 -18.33 -5.85
N LYS A 198 -13.78 -17.10 -5.54
CA LYS A 198 -13.78 -15.98 -6.48
C LYS A 198 -12.54 -15.10 -6.27
N PHE A 199 -12.23 -14.27 -7.24
CA PHE A 199 -11.07 -13.40 -7.22
C PHE A 199 -11.01 -12.51 -5.96
N GLU A 200 -12.15 -11.95 -5.53
CA GLU A 200 -12.24 -11.10 -4.35
C GLU A 200 -11.81 -11.78 -3.04
N ASP A 201 -11.82 -13.10 -2.98
CA ASP A 201 -11.38 -13.83 -1.79
C ASP A 201 -9.88 -13.67 -1.53
N PHE A 202 -9.12 -13.32 -2.57
CA PHE A 202 -7.68 -13.13 -2.50
C PHE A 202 -7.27 -11.65 -2.39
N ILE A 203 -8.17 -10.73 -2.75
CA ILE A 203 -7.91 -9.29 -2.66
C ILE A 203 -8.13 -8.82 -1.21
N LYS A 204 -7.22 -8.02 -0.69
CA LYS A 204 -7.18 -7.62 0.72
C LYS A 204 -7.21 -8.78 1.71
N SER A 205 -6.72 -9.95 1.31
CA SER A 205 -6.69 -11.15 2.16
C SER A 205 -5.41 -11.30 2.96
N GLU A 206 -4.40 -10.47 2.71
CA GLU A 206 -3.07 -10.54 3.37
C GLU A 206 -2.41 -11.94 3.30
N GLY A 207 -2.68 -12.68 2.24
CA GLY A 207 -2.21 -14.05 2.09
C GLY A 207 -2.89 -15.07 3.03
N MET A 208 -3.99 -14.71 3.70
CA MET A 208 -4.72 -15.64 4.57
C MET A 208 -5.50 -16.70 3.82
N MET A 209 -5.75 -16.53 2.51
CA MET A 209 -6.53 -17.43 1.68
C MET A 209 -5.70 -18.31 0.75
N GLY A 210 -4.40 -18.00 0.57
CA GLY A 210 -3.50 -18.73 -0.30
C GLY A 210 -2.34 -17.87 -0.80
N ILE A 211 -1.48 -18.46 -1.63
CA ILE A 211 -0.27 -17.83 -2.17
C ILE A 211 -0.46 -17.65 -3.68
N ILE A 212 -0.47 -16.40 -4.14
CA ILE A 212 -0.53 -16.08 -5.57
C ILE A 212 0.84 -16.36 -6.19
N THR A 213 0.91 -17.33 -7.09
CA THR A 213 2.14 -17.77 -7.75
C THR A 213 2.28 -17.22 -9.16
N SER A 214 1.18 -16.95 -9.86
CA SER A 214 1.19 -16.34 -11.19
C SER A 214 0.02 -15.38 -11.40
N VAL A 215 0.18 -14.44 -12.32
CA VAL A 215 -0.81 -13.40 -12.61
C VAL A 215 -0.83 -13.12 -14.11
N LYS A 216 -2.01 -13.07 -14.72
CA LYS A 216 -2.22 -12.50 -16.07
C LYS A 216 -2.68 -11.05 -15.94
N LEU A 217 -1.89 -10.14 -16.45
CA LEU A 217 -1.99 -8.70 -16.25
C LEU A 217 -2.14 -7.95 -17.58
N GLU A 218 -3.06 -7.00 -17.65
CA GLU A 218 -3.15 -6.07 -18.78
C GLU A 218 -2.02 -5.02 -18.71
N VAL A 219 -1.43 -4.77 -19.88
CA VAL A 219 -0.41 -3.75 -20.11
C VAL A 219 -0.82 -2.85 -21.27
N ARG A 220 -0.05 -1.79 -21.54
CA ARG A 220 -0.33 -0.85 -22.64
C ARG A 220 0.90 -0.52 -23.46
N ARG A 221 0.72 -0.02 -24.65
CA ARG A 221 1.80 0.60 -25.44
C ARG A 221 2.34 1.82 -24.70
N LEU A 222 3.63 2.11 -24.90
CA LEU A 222 4.22 3.37 -24.46
C LEU A 222 3.41 4.55 -24.99
N PRO A 223 3.18 5.61 -24.20
CA PRO A 223 2.48 6.80 -24.70
C PRO A 223 3.27 7.48 -25.82
N GLU A 224 2.58 7.94 -26.84
CA GLU A 224 3.19 8.70 -27.94
C GLU A 224 3.62 10.11 -27.52
N SER A 225 2.89 10.68 -26.56
CA SER A 225 3.10 12.03 -26.06
C SER A 225 2.86 12.09 -24.56
N THR A 226 3.54 13.02 -23.90
CA THR A 226 3.41 13.29 -22.48
C THR A 226 3.58 14.78 -22.21
N ALA A 227 2.86 15.28 -21.19
CA ALA A 227 3.06 16.65 -20.68
C ALA A 227 3.00 16.64 -19.16
N THR A 228 3.84 17.46 -18.53
CA THR A 228 3.94 17.55 -17.06
C THR A 228 3.73 18.98 -16.62
N TYR A 229 2.99 19.18 -15.55
CA TYR A 229 2.75 20.49 -14.95
C TYR A 229 3.06 20.42 -13.47
N LEU A 230 3.61 21.49 -12.92
CA LEU A 230 3.68 21.75 -11.50
C LEU A 230 2.90 23.02 -11.23
N LEU A 231 1.76 22.88 -10.57
CA LEU A 231 0.87 23.99 -10.24
C LEU A 231 0.99 24.34 -8.76
N LYS A 232 1.01 25.64 -8.48
CA LYS A 232 1.10 26.21 -7.13
C LYS A 232 -0.22 26.92 -6.83
N PHE A 233 -0.87 26.51 -5.75
CA PHE A 233 -2.12 27.04 -5.24
C PHE A 233 -1.85 27.86 -3.97
N LYS A 234 -2.62 28.92 -3.75
CA LYS A 234 -2.50 29.78 -2.59
C LYS A 234 -2.75 29.01 -1.28
N ASP A 235 -3.74 28.11 -1.30
CA ASP A 235 -4.09 27.27 -0.16
C ASP A 235 -4.83 25.98 -0.60
N LYS A 236 -5.19 25.15 0.40
CA LYS A 236 -5.91 23.91 0.20
C LYS A 236 -7.30 24.07 -0.41
N ASN A 237 -7.96 25.24 -0.22
CA ASN A 237 -9.32 25.47 -0.71
C ASN A 237 -9.28 25.74 -2.21
N ASP A 238 -8.31 26.53 -2.67
CA ASP A 238 -8.10 26.77 -4.11
C ASP A 238 -7.79 25.45 -4.83
N PHE A 239 -6.95 24.58 -4.24
CA PHE A 239 -6.70 23.25 -4.81
C PHE A 239 -7.97 22.37 -4.82
N ALA A 240 -8.69 22.29 -3.71
CA ALA A 240 -9.89 21.45 -3.61
C ALA A 240 -10.98 21.89 -4.59
N LEU A 241 -11.11 23.21 -4.83
CA LEU A 241 -12.08 23.77 -5.76
C LEU A 241 -11.90 23.24 -7.19
N VAL A 242 -10.66 23.10 -7.66
CA VAL A 242 -10.36 22.68 -9.03
C VAL A 242 -9.97 21.22 -9.16
N SER A 243 -9.73 20.51 -8.07
CA SER A 243 -9.21 19.14 -8.05
C SER A 243 -10.07 18.15 -8.85
N SER A 244 -11.40 18.26 -8.76
CA SER A 244 -12.32 17.42 -9.54
C SER A 244 -12.26 17.72 -11.03
N ARG A 245 -12.09 18.99 -11.42
CA ARG A 245 -11.92 19.39 -12.84
C ARG A 245 -10.58 18.89 -13.39
N LEU A 246 -9.50 18.98 -12.59
CA LEU A 246 -8.20 18.43 -12.96
C LEU A 246 -8.27 16.92 -13.17
N ALA A 247 -9.03 16.19 -12.36
CA ALA A 247 -9.21 14.74 -12.50
C ALA A 247 -9.98 14.33 -13.78
N GLU A 248 -10.71 15.26 -14.42
CA GLU A 248 -11.47 15.04 -15.66
C GLU A 248 -10.71 15.47 -16.93
N VAL A 249 -9.53 16.06 -16.80
CA VAL A 249 -8.70 16.50 -17.92
C VAL A 249 -8.38 15.32 -18.85
N SER A 250 -8.46 15.55 -20.15
CA SER A 250 -8.13 14.54 -21.18
C SER A 250 -6.70 14.05 -21.02
N SER A 251 -6.49 12.74 -21.19
CA SER A 251 -5.19 12.08 -21.03
C SER A 251 -4.55 12.23 -19.65
N ILE A 252 -5.32 12.59 -18.62
CA ILE A 252 -4.80 12.62 -17.25
C ILE A 252 -4.31 11.25 -16.83
N PHE A 253 -3.07 11.18 -16.35
CA PHE A 253 -2.46 9.95 -15.92
C PHE A 253 -2.21 9.91 -14.41
N PHE A 254 -1.76 11.05 -13.86
CA PHE A 254 -1.33 11.13 -12.47
C PHE A 254 -1.47 12.55 -11.93
N ILE A 255 -1.95 12.68 -10.69
CA ILE A 255 -1.95 13.91 -9.92
C ILE A 255 -1.50 13.58 -8.50
N GLU A 256 -0.39 14.19 -8.08
CA GLU A 256 0.11 14.16 -6.70
C GLU A 256 0.19 15.60 -6.19
N PHE A 257 -0.13 15.80 -4.91
CA PHE A 257 -0.04 17.13 -4.31
C PHE A 257 0.49 17.08 -2.88
N VAL A 258 1.11 18.18 -2.46
CA VAL A 258 1.69 18.35 -1.12
C VAL A 258 1.39 19.74 -0.60
N ASN A 259 1.34 19.89 0.74
CA ASN A 259 1.28 21.23 1.33
C ASN A 259 2.68 21.81 1.59
N GLY A 260 2.75 23.12 1.88
CA GLY A 260 4.00 23.80 2.15
C GLY A 260 4.76 23.25 3.36
N SER A 261 4.07 22.73 4.40
CA SER A 261 4.74 22.05 5.50
C SER A 261 5.47 20.78 5.05
N TYR A 262 4.97 20.05 4.03
CA TYR A 262 5.69 18.95 3.42
C TYR A 262 6.94 19.42 2.64
N MET A 263 6.84 20.57 1.97
CA MET A 263 7.98 21.22 1.32
C MET A 263 9.07 21.60 2.33
N ASP A 264 8.71 22.10 3.52
CA ASP A 264 9.66 22.37 4.62
C ASP A 264 10.42 21.08 5.01
N LEU A 265 9.74 19.93 5.08
CA LEU A 265 10.38 18.65 5.36
C LEU A 265 11.31 18.20 4.22
N LEU A 266 10.98 18.50 2.97
CA LEU A 266 11.87 18.23 1.83
C LEU A 266 13.15 19.07 1.91
N VAL A 267 13.05 20.37 2.24
CA VAL A 267 14.22 21.23 2.45
C VAL A 267 15.11 20.68 3.56
N GLN A 268 14.53 20.30 4.71
CA GLN A 268 15.26 19.68 5.81
C GLN A 268 15.91 18.34 5.42
N SER A 269 15.33 17.63 4.46
CA SER A 269 15.88 16.39 3.90
C SER A 269 16.93 16.60 2.81
N GLY A 270 17.29 17.87 2.51
CA GLY A 270 18.32 18.22 1.54
C GLY A 270 17.83 18.34 0.09
N TYR A 271 16.50 18.41 -0.15
CA TYR A 271 15.95 18.65 -1.47
C TYR A 271 15.79 20.16 -1.74
N HIS A 272 16.00 20.54 -2.99
CA HIS A 272 15.61 21.88 -3.46
C HIS A 272 14.08 21.90 -3.65
N THR A 273 13.43 23.00 -3.27
CA THR A 273 12.00 23.20 -3.44
C THR A 273 11.73 24.62 -3.94
N PRO A 274 10.63 24.87 -4.66
CA PRO A 274 10.18 26.22 -4.96
C PRO A 274 9.98 27.03 -3.68
N LYS A 275 10.10 28.36 -3.81
CA LYS A 275 9.76 29.26 -2.70
C LYS A 275 8.30 29.08 -2.29
N HIS A 276 8.05 28.84 -1.01
CA HIS A 276 6.72 28.48 -0.50
C HIS A 276 6.40 29.06 0.88
N SER A 277 5.12 29.08 1.20
CA SER A 277 4.56 29.23 2.54
C SER A 277 3.88 27.92 2.98
N LYS A 278 3.61 27.75 4.26
CA LYS A 278 3.02 26.50 4.81
C LYS A 278 1.62 26.20 4.31
N GLU A 279 0.85 27.24 4.00
CA GLU A 279 -0.53 27.13 3.55
C GLU A 279 -0.65 26.76 2.08
N GLU A 280 0.37 27.04 1.26
CA GLU A 280 0.38 26.75 -0.16
C GLU A 280 0.32 25.26 -0.45
N VAL A 281 -0.30 24.90 -1.57
CA VAL A 281 -0.36 23.53 -2.08
C VAL A 281 0.31 23.47 -3.44
N PHE A 282 1.08 22.43 -3.67
CA PHE A 282 1.77 22.16 -4.93
C PHE A 282 1.25 20.86 -5.50
N ALA A 283 0.83 20.87 -6.77
CA ALA A 283 0.36 19.68 -7.45
C ALA A 283 1.16 19.41 -8.72
N VAL A 284 1.75 18.22 -8.82
CA VAL A 284 2.35 17.70 -10.04
C VAL A 284 1.30 16.92 -10.82
N ILE A 285 1.14 17.25 -12.10
CA ILE A 285 0.13 16.69 -12.99
C ILE A 285 0.85 16.10 -14.19
N ARG A 286 0.51 14.86 -14.55
CA ARG A 286 1.04 14.18 -15.73
C ARG A 286 -0.07 13.80 -16.68
N LEU A 287 0.07 14.19 -17.94
CA LEU A 287 -0.71 13.73 -19.08
C LEU A 287 0.08 12.67 -19.87
N GLU A 288 -0.56 11.59 -20.31
CA GLU A 288 0.05 10.55 -21.14
C GLU A 288 -0.96 9.97 -22.11
N GLY A 289 -0.59 9.83 -23.38
CA GLY A 289 -1.49 9.24 -24.39
C GLY A 289 -1.04 9.47 -25.82
N GLY A 290 -2.01 9.47 -26.74
CA GLY A 290 -1.81 9.89 -28.13
C GLY A 290 -1.58 11.40 -28.21
N LYS A 291 -0.89 11.88 -29.24
CA LYS A 291 -0.58 13.31 -29.43
C LYS A 291 -1.83 14.20 -29.40
N SER A 292 -2.91 13.74 -30.06
CA SER A 292 -4.18 14.50 -30.10
C SER A 292 -4.80 14.65 -28.72
N ASP A 293 -4.80 13.56 -27.93
CA ASP A 293 -5.45 13.53 -26.62
C ASP A 293 -4.67 14.34 -25.59
N VAL A 294 -3.34 14.23 -25.60
CA VAL A 294 -2.46 15.06 -24.76
C VAL A 294 -2.64 16.54 -25.11
N GLY A 295 -2.62 16.88 -26.42
CA GLY A 295 -2.83 18.28 -26.86
C GLY A 295 -4.21 18.84 -26.50
N LYS A 296 -5.24 17.97 -26.38
CA LYS A 296 -6.54 18.38 -25.84
C LYS A 296 -6.45 18.68 -24.34
N GLY A 297 -5.82 17.80 -23.56
CA GLY A 297 -5.62 17.98 -22.13
C GLY A 297 -4.79 19.23 -21.81
N GLU A 298 -3.77 19.54 -22.62
CA GLU A 298 -2.99 20.79 -22.49
C GLU A 298 -3.86 22.05 -22.63
N LYS A 299 -4.79 22.04 -23.63
CA LYS A 299 -5.74 23.14 -23.82
C LYS A 299 -6.74 23.26 -22.66
N GLU A 300 -7.18 22.13 -22.10
CA GLU A 300 -8.09 22.10 -20.95
C GLU A 300 -7.41 22.66 -19.69
N ILE A 301 -6.13 22.31 -19.45
CA ILE A 301 -5.33 22.91 -18.36
C ILE A 301 -5.13 24.42 -18.60
N ALA A 302 -4.76 24.83 -19.82
CA ALA A 302 -4.59 26.22 -20.15
C ALA A 302 -5.87 27.05 -19.93
N ALA A 303 -7.04 26.50 -20.30
CA ALA A 303 -8.34 27.11 -20.05
C ALA A 303 -8.63 27.25 -18.55
N LEU A 304 -8.35 26.20 -17.77
CA LEU A 304 -8.51 26.23 -16.31
C LEU A 304 -7.62 27.30 -15.67
N LEU A 305 -6.38 27.43 -16.10
CA LEU A 305 -5.44 28.47 -15.60
C LEU A 305 -5.86 29.88 -16.02
N ALA A 306 -6.51 30.05 -17.17
CA ALA A 306 -7.06 31.33 -17.61
C ALA A 306 -8.27 31.75 -16.77
N GLU A 307 -9.08 30.79 -16.30
CA GLU A 307 -10.21 31.04 -15.40
C GLU A 307 -9.75 31.31 -13.96
N HIS A 308 -8.63 30.72 -13.54
CA HIS A 308 -8.08 30.75 -12.17
C HIS A 308 -6.68 31.36 -12.17
N THR A 309 -6.62 32.70 -12.39
CA THR A 309 -5.35 33.44 -12.50
C THR A 309 -4.51 33.48 -11.23
N GLU A 310 -5.09 33.10 -10.09
CA GLU A 310 -4.41 32.92 -8.81
C GLU A 310 -3.55 31.64 -8.76
N ILE A 311 -3.77 30.68 -9.67
CA ILE A 311 -2.97 29.44 -9.75
C ILE A 311 -1.73 29.72 -10.60
N ALA A 312 -0.56 29.53 -10.02
CA ALA A 312 0.70 29.73 -10.73
C ALA A 312 1.21 28.41 -11.33
N GLN A 313 1.54 28.41 -12.61
CA GLN A 313 2.30 27.32 -13.22
C GLN A 313 3.80 27.57 -13.01
N LEU A 314 4.50 26.58 -12.48
CA LEU A 314 5.95 26.61 -12.24
C LEU A 314 6.72 26.13 -13.50
N PRO A 315 8.05 26.39 -13.56
CA PRO A 315 8.87 25.99 -14.71
C PRO A 315 8.77 24.49 -15.06
N GLN A 316 8.87 24.20 -16.35
CA GLN A 316 8.78 22.84 -16.88
C GLN A 316 9.85 21.89 -16.29
N GLU A 317 11.05 22.40 -16.07
CA GLU A 317 12.17 21.64 -15.48
C GLU A 317 11.82 21.18 -14.06
N GLU A 318 11.25 22.05 -13.23
CA GLU A 318 10.80 21.73 -11.87
C GLU A 318 9.64 20.71 -11.92
N ALA A 319 8.74 20.81 -12.90
CA ALA A 319 7.64 19.87 -13.06
C ALA A 319 8.13 18.45 -13.41
N GLU A 320 9.07 18.33 -14.33
CA GLU A 320 9.66 17.03 -14.70
C GLU A 320 10.50 16.44 -13.57
N GLU A 321 11.25 17.25 -12.83
CA GLU A 321 12.00 16.83 -11.67
C GLU A 321 11.07 16.29 -10.58
N GLU A 322 10.01 17.03 -10.23
CA GLU A 322 9.05 16.60 -9.21
C GLU A 322 8.31 15.32 -9.61
N TYR A 323 7.90 15.21 -10.88
CA TYR A 323 7.34 13.95 -11.39
C TYR A 323 8.34 12.78 -11.31
N GLY A 324 9.63 13.03 -11.56
CA GLY A 324 10.71 12.05 -11.37
C GLY A 324 10.80 11.54 -9.93
N TYR A 325 10.42 12.34 -8.96
CA TYR A 325 10.46 11.99 -7.54
C TYR A 325 9.27 11.15 -7.04
N ARG A 326 8.22 10.95 -7.84
CA ARG A 326 7.02 10.18 -7.43
C ARG A 326 7.32 8.78 -6.86
N LEU A 327 8.41 8.17 -7.27
CA LEU A 327 8.87 6.86 -6.80
C LEU A 327 9.80 6.92 -5.58
N LYS A 328 10.13 8.12 -5.10
CA LYS A 328 10.90 8.34 -3.87
C LYS A 328 9.95 8.70 -2.72
N TYR A 329 9.08 7.78 -2.38
CA TYR A 329 7.95 8.01 -1.50
C TYR A 329 8.32 8.60 -0.13
N PHE A 330 9.44 8.16 0.47
CA PHE A 330 9.90 8.60 1.78
C PHE A 330 11.04 9.64 1.69
N ARG A 331 10.97 10.57 0.75
CA ARG A 331 11.98 11.66 0.63
C ARG A 331 12.22 12.41 1.94
N ILE A 332 11.16 12.59 2.72
CA ILE A 332 11.21 13.32 4.00
C ILE A 332 11.85 12.52 5.15
N LYS A 333 12.21 11.24 4.94
CA LYS A 333 12.78 10.41 6.01
C LYS A 333 14.10 10.93 6.56
N ASN A 334 14.86 11.68 5.77
CA ASN A 334 16.12 12.28 6.23
C ASN A 334 15.90 13.46 7.20
N ALA A 335 14.73 14.10 7.20
CA ALA A 335 14.39 15.15 8.15
C ALA A 335 14.08 14.61 9.54
N TYR A 336 13.58 13.37 9.62
CA TYR A 336 13.18 12.72 10.87
C TYR A 336 13.59 11.25 10.88
N SER A 337 13.79 10.71 12.09
CA SER A 337 14.14 9.29 12.28
C SER A 337 12.99 8.36 11.90
N SER A 338 11.74 8.83 11.91
CA SER A 338 10.59 8.01 11.56
C SER A 338 9.54 8.79 10.77
N VAL A 339 8.91 8.08 9.85
CA VAL A 339 7.74 8.54 9.10
C VAL A 339 6.59 7.64 9.52
N THR A 340 5.72 8.14 10.40
CA THR A 340 4.53 7.42 10.84
C THR A 340 3.31 8.12 10.27
N PRO A 341 2.80 7.68 9.10
CA PRO A 341 1.68 8.35 8.47
C PRO A 341 0.34 7.87 9.00
N ALA A 342 -0.65 8.77 9.01
CA ALA A 342 -2.05 8.38 8.85
C ALA A 342 -2.32 8.28 7.36
N ASP A 343 -2.55 7.09 6.86
CA ASP A 343 -2.80 6.80 5.44
C ASP A 343 -4.28 6.46 5.25
N LEU A 344 -4.96 7.26 4.44
CA LEU A 344 -6.42 7.18 4.29
C LEU A 344 -6.86 7.65 2.89
N SER A 345 -8.10 7.37 2.54
CA SER A 345 -8.74 7.97 1.38
C SER A 345 -10.00 8.73 1.77
N VAL A 346 -10.36 9.71 0.96
CA VAL A 346 -11.62 10.47 1.05
C VAL A 346 -12.24 10.59 -0.33
N PRO A 347 -13.59 10.70 -0.44
CA PRO A 347 -14.20 11.10 -1.69
C PRO A 347 -13.63 12.44 -2.15
N LEU A 348 -13.28 12.55 -3.43
CA LEU A 348 -12.68 13.78 -3.98
C LEU A 348 -13.62 14.98 -3.80
N SER A 349 -14.93 14.76 -3.89
CA SER A 349 -15.97 15.78 -3.61
C SER A 349 -15.95 16.31 -2.16
N ASN A 350 -15.38 15.57 -1.23
CA ASN A 350 -15.31 15.92 0.19
C ASN A 350 -13.92 16.42 0.61
N LEU A 351 -12.96 16.49 -0.34
CA LEU A 351 -11.56 16.82 -0.04
C LEU A 351 -11.43 18.17 0.71
N GLY A 352 -12.05 19.22 0.22
CA GLY A 352 -12.00 20.54 0.85
C GLY A 352 -12.56 20.52 2.28
N GLN A 353 -13.75 19.94 2.47
CA GLN A 353 -14.38 19.81 3.79
C GLN A 353 -13.53 18.98 4.76
N TYR A 354 -12.90 17.92 4.26
CA TYR A 354 -12.02 17.09 5.07
C TYR A 354 -10.75 17.86 5.49
N LEU A 355 -10.07 18.51 4.55
CA LEU A 355 -8.87 19.33 4.83
C LEU A 355 -9.19 20.49 5.79
N ASP A 356 -10.37 21.12 5.68
CA ASP A 356 -10.82 22.14 6.63
C ASP A 356 -11.04 21.57 8.03
N LYS A 357 -11.59 20.38 8.14
CA LYS A 357 -11.77 19.73 9.42
C LYS A 357 -10.44 19.45 10.11
N VAL A 358 -9.50 18.83 9.38
CA VAL A 358 -8.22 18.43 9.96
C VAL A 358 -7.29 19.63 10.23
N SER A 359 -7.41 20.74 9.50
CA SER A 359 -6.64 21.96 9.77
C SER A 359 -6.99 22.66 11.09
N ARG A 360 -8.10 22.29 11.73
CA ARG A 360 -8.49 22.78 13.07
C ARG A 360 -7.76 22.07 14.20
N PHE A 361 -7.03 20.99 13.91
CA PHE A 361 -6.17 20.37 14.91
C PHE A 361 -5.02 21.34 15.24
N ARG A 362 -4.68 21.41 16.54
CA ARG A 362 -3.69 22.37 17.07
C ARG A 362 -2.24 22.02 16.74
N PHE A 363 -2.01 21.02 15.90
CA PHE A 363 -0.66 20.53 15.57
C PHE A 363 -0.35 20.82 14.11
N GLU A 364 0.90 21.13 13.88
CA GLU A 364 1.43 21.22 12.54
C GLU A 364 1.64 19.81 11.98
N PHE A 365 1.05 19.53 10.83
CA PHE A 365 1.28 18.31 10.08
C PHE A 365 1.50 18.63 8.60
N ALA A 366 2.42 17.88 8.04
CA ALA A 366 2.61 17.83 6.61
C ALA A 366 1.65 16.81 5.99
N TYR A 367 1.20 17.05 4.76
CA TYR A 367 0.47 16.03 4.03
C TYR A 367 0.91 15.95 2.58
N LYS A 368 0.78 14.75 2.06
CA LYS A 368 0.92 14.39 0.66
C LYS A 368 -0.37 13.69 0.24
N GLY A 369 -0.87 13.98 -0.96
CA GLY A 369 -2.05 13.34 -1.51
C GLY A 369 -1.85 12.93 -2.96
N GLU A 370 -2.65 11.96 -3.38
CA GLU A 370 -2.77 11.52 -4.78
C GLU A 370 -4.24 11.46 -5.15
N ILE A 371 -4.62 11.99 -6.30
CA ILE A 371 -5.94 11.73 -6.86
C ILE A 371 -5.88 10.33 -7.49
N LEU A 372 -6.49 9.38 -6.80
CA LEU A 372 -6.38 7.94 -7.12
C LEU A 372 -7.38 7.52 -8.19
N THR A 373 -8.59 8.08 -8.15
CA THR A 373 -9.63 7.93 -9.16
C THR A 373 -10.39 9.24 -9.28
N LYS A 374 -11.32 9.35 -10.24
CA LYS A 374 -12.20 10.53 -10.37
C LYS A 374 -13.07 10.77 -9.12
N GLU A 375 -13.27 9.73 -8.32
CA GLU A 375 -14.10 9.78 -7.12
C GLU A 375 -13.29 9.83 -5.82
N GLN A 376 -12.03 9.39 -5.82
CA GLN A 376 -11.24 9.18 -4.60
C GLN A 376 -9.89 9.87 -4.61
N CYS A 377 -9.58 10.50 -3.50
CA CYS A 377 -8.28 11.06 -3.17
C CYS A 377 -7.66 10.27 -2.02
N GLY A 378 -6.43 9.78 -2.20
CA GLY A 378 -5.61 9.23 -1.13
C GLY A 378 -4.84 10.36 -0.44
N LEU A 379 -4.77 10.30 0.88
CA LEU A 379 -4.07 11.29 1.71
C LEU A 379 -3.18 10.58 2.72
N MET A 380 -1.99 11.12 2.89
CA MET A 380 -1.05 10.71 3.90
C MET A 380 -0.63 11.90 4.75
N PHE A 381 -0.91 11.82 6.04
CA PHE A 381 -0.55 12.86 7.00
C PHE A 381 0.67 12.45 7.80
N PHE A 382 1.63 13.34 7.88
CA PHE A 382 2.86 13.16 8.64
C PHE A 382 2.82 14.09 9.86
N TYR A 383 2.86 13.52 11.04
CA TYR A 383 3.02 14.28 12.25
C TYR A 383 4.47 14.72 12.38
N VAL A 384 4.71 16.01 12.28
CA VAL A 384 6.06 16.62 12.19
C VAL A 384 6.97 16.25 13.37
N LEU A 385 6.40 15.89 14.52
CA LEU A 385 7.15 15.59 15.74
C LEU A 385 7.24 14.10 16.08
N ALA A 386 6.67 13.20 15.25
CA ALA A 386 6.75 11.77 15.50
C ALA A 386 8.21 11.29 15.37
N ASN A 387 8.70 10.60 16.40
CA ASN A 387 10.05 10.09 16.44
C ASN A 387 10.06 8.71 17.09
N GLU A 388 10.37 7.65 16.33
CA GLU A 388 10.44 6.27 16.83
C GLU A 388 11.54 6.05 17.88
N LEU A 389 12.54 6.93 17.96
CA LEU A 389 13.58 6.91 19.00
C LEU A 389 13.07 7.44 20.34
N SER A 390 11.90 8.04 20.38
CA SER A 390 11.23 8.52 21.59
C SER A 390 9.84 7.92 21.68
N PHE A 391 9.66 6.91 22.51
CA PHE A 391 8.38 6.24 22.74
C PHE A 391 7.23 7.22 22.99
N VAL A 392 7.45 8.23 23.83
CA VAL A 392 6.42 9.22 24.17
C VAL A 392 6.01 10.05 22.95
N ARG A 393 6.97 10.56 22.18
CA ARG A 393 6.68 11.33 20.95
C ARG A 393 5.98 10.49 19.90
N PHE A 394 6.44 9.26 19.71
CA PHE A 394 5.82 8.33 18.76
C PHE A 394 4.37 8.00 19.16
N MET A 395 4.14 7.63 20.41
CA MET A 395 2.81 7.30 20.89
C MET A 395 1.86 8.51 20.95
N SER A 396 2.37 9.72 21.07
CA SER A 396 1.55 10.93 21.03
C SER A 396 0.90 11.17 19.66
N ALA A 397 1.44 10.61 18.58
CA ALA A 397 0.85 10.69 17.24
C ALA A 397 -0.36 9.76 17.05
N ALA A 398 -0.43 8.65 17.78
CA ALA A 398 -1.43 7.59 17.55
C ALA A 398 -2.90 8.05 17.66
N PRO A 399 -3.33 8.85 18.67
CA PRO A 399 -4.71 9.34 18.74
C PRO A 399 -5.07 10.25 17.56
N TYR A 400 -4.13 11.04 17.04
CA TYR A 400 -4.36 11.90 15.87
C TYR A 400 -4.52 11.08 14.60
N GLN A 401 -3.68 10.06 14.40
CA GLN A 401 -3.84 9.12 13.30
C GLN A 401 -5.23 8.47 13.32
N MET A 402 -5.67 8.04 14.51
CA MET A 402 -7.03 7.52 14.68
C MET A 402 -8.09 8.55 14.28
N GLU A 403 -7.99 9.79 14.75
CA GLU A 403 -8.98 10.83 14.45
C GLU A 403 -8.99 11.22 12.95
N PHE A 404 -7.82 11.26 12.29
CA PHE A 404 -7.75 11.46 10.84
C PHE A 404 -8.50 10.35 10.09
N ILE A 405 -8.24 9.08 10.40
CA ILE A 405 -8.87 7.94 9.75
C ILE A 405 -10.38 7.92 10.03
N LEU A 406 -10.80 8.06 11.29
CA LEU A 406 -12.23 8.06 11.66
C LEU A 406 -12.98 9.25 11.05
N SER A 407 -12.32 10.41 10.93
CA SER A 407 -12.91 11.57 10.25
C SER A 407 -13.11 11.34 8.77
N ALA A 408 -12.15 10.72 8.09
CA ALA A 408 -12.28 10.32 6.69
C ALA A 408 -13.43 9.32 6.50
N MET A 409 -13.50 8.29 7.35
CA MET A 409 -14.57 7.28 7.28
C MET A 409 -15.97 7.88 7.48
N LYS A 410 -16.13 8.86 8.38
CA LYS A 410 -17.40 9.60 8.55
C LYS A 410 -17.82 10.39 7.31
N MET A 411 -16.88 10.68 6.42
CA MET A 411 -17.12 11.39 5.14
C MET A 411 -17.12 10.44 3.93
N GLY A 412 -17.27 9.13 4.15
CA GLY A 412 -17.31 8.12 3.08
C GLY A 412 -15.94 7.66 2.61
N GLY A 413 -14.89 8.02 3.33
CA GLY A 413 -13.53 7.55 3.08
C GLY A 413 -13.20 6.21 3.74
N SER A 414 -11.95 5.80 3.66
CA SER A 414 -11.45 4.56 4.24
C SER A 414 -9.98 4.69 4.67
N PRO A 415 -9.46 3.82 5.56
CA PRO A 415 -8.02 3.68 5.69
C PRO A 415 -7.45 3.21 4.35
N ASN A 416 -6.50 3.98 3.80
CA ASN A 416 -5.83 3.67 2.53
C ASN A 416 -4.59 2.80 2.80
N GLY A 417 -4.19 1.97 1.82
CA GLY A 417 -3.14 0.97 2.07
C GLY A 417 -3.54 -0.05 3.15
N GLY A 418 -4.74 -0.01 3.56
CA GLY A 418 -5.54 -0.41 4.71
C GLY A 418 -5.46 -1.83 5.18
N ILE A 419 -4.38 -2.54 4.91
CA ILE A 419 -4.18 -3.89 5.38
C ILE A 419 -2.91 -3.94 6.24
N GLY A 420 -2.80 -4.99 7.01
CA GLY A 420 -1.76 -5.18 7.98
C GLY A 420 -2.30 -5.16 9.41
N LEU A 421 -1.52 -5.75 10.30
CA LEU A 421 -1.93 -5.98 11.68
C LEU A 421 -2.35 -4.69 12.41
N LEU A 422 -1.62 -3.58 12.19
CA LEU A 422 -1.91 -2.31 12.85
C LEU A 422 -3.22 -1.67 12.40
N ASN A 423 -3.70 -1.99 11.20
CA ASN A 423 -4.97 -1.49 10.66
C ASN A 423 -6.17 -2.41 10.95
N THR A 424 -5.95 -3.55 11.61
CA THR A 424 -7.04 -4.50 11.97
C THR A 424 -8.23 -3.84 12.65
N PRO A 425 -8.07 -2.90 13.61
CA PRO A 425 -9.21 -2.22 14.25
C PRO A 425 -10.11 -1.50 13.25
N TYR A 426 -9.55 -0.92 12.20
CA TYR A 426 -10.31 -0.17 11.19
C TYR A 426 -10.84 -1.08 10.07
N VAL A 427 -10.01 -1.96 9.54
CA VAL A 427 -10.33 -2.74 8.33
C VAL A 427 -11.24 -3.93 8.64
N PHE A 428 -10.93 -4.68 9.67
CA PHE A 428 -11.72 -5.85 10.07
C PHE A 428 -12.69 -5.55 11.21
N GLY A 429 -12.25 -4.74 12.17
CA GLY A 429 -13.02 -4.44 13.37
C GLY A 429 -14.29 -3.63 13.13
N LEU A 430 -14.31 -2.78 12.10
CA LEU A 430 -15.47 -1.95 11.74
C LEU A 430 -16.39 -2.61 10.69
N ARG A 431 -16.07 -3.82 10.20
CA ARG A 431 -16.99 -4.62 9.40
C ARG A 431 -18.21 -5.02 10.24
N THR A 432 -19.33 -5.23 9.57
CA THR A 432 -20.52 -5.80 10.21
C THR A 432 -20.22 -7.20 10.76
N GLN A 433 -21.02 -7.65 11.71
CA GLN A 433 -20.87 -8.99 12.27
C GLN A 433 -20.99 -10.07 11.16
N SER A 434 -21.98 -9.90 10.28
CA SER A 434 -22.22 -10.83 9.15
C SER A 434 -21.00 -10.93 8.21
N GLU A 435 -20.36 -9.80 7.88
CA GLU A 435 -19.15 -9.81 7.01
C GLU A 435 -17.95 -10.49 7.68
N ARG A 436 -17.79 -10.31 9.00
CA ARG A 436 -16.73 -10.99 9.75
C ARG A 436 -16.96 -12.49 9.81
N GLU A 437 -18.19 -12.90 10.10
CA GLU A 437 -18.59 -14.33 10.16
C GLU A 437 -18.42 -14.99 8.80
N ALA A 438 -18.87 -14.34 7.72
CA ALA A 438 -18.69 -14.86 6.36
C ALA A 438 -17.21 -15.07 5.99
N PHE A 439 -16.33 -14.12 6.38
CA PHE A 439 -14.89 -14.28 6.16
C PHE A 439 -14.32 -15.44 6.98
N ILE A 440 -14.67 -15.57 8.25
CA ILE A 440 -14.22 -16.62 9.15
C ILE A 440 -14.66 -17.98 8.62
N GLN A 441 -15.94 -18.13 8.27
CA GLN A 441 -16.47 -19.38 7.71
C GLN A 441 -15.75 -19.79 6.42
N LYS A 442 -15.48 -18.83 5.54
CA LYS A 442 -14.72 -19.09 4.32
C LYS A 442 -13.29 -19.53 4.64
N LYS A 443 -12.62 -18.83 5.55
CA LYS A 443 -11.28 -19.19 6.02
C LYS A 443 -11.24 -20.62 6.58
N GLU A 444 -12.19 -21.00 7.44
CA GLU A 444 -12.31 -22.35 7.99
C GLU A 444 -12.53 -23.42 6.92
N THR A 445 -13.27 -23.08 5.87
CA THR A 445 -13.51 -23.99 4.74
C THR A 445 -12.23 -24.30 3.97
N PHE A 446 -11.39 -23.29 3.71
CA PHE A 446 -10.21 -23.43 2.86
C PHE A 446 -8.91 -23.65 3.63
N ASP A 447 -8.84 -23.26 4.89
CA ASP A 447 -7.67 -23.39 5.77
C ASP A 447 -8.07 -24.04 7.11
N GLN A 448 -8.48 -25.29 7.05
CA GLN A 448 -8.99 -26.05 8.21
C GLN A 448 -8.00 -26.12 9.38
N ASN A 449 -6.71 -26.08 9.09
CA ASN A 449 -5.66 -26.09 10.11
C ASN A 449 -5.22 -24.69 10.56
N TRP A 450 -5.83 -23.63 10.02
CA TRP A 450 -5.51 -22.22 10.33
C TRP A 450 -4.02 -21.90 10.20
N ILE A 451 -3.36 -22.48 9.18
CA ILE A 451 -1.91 -22.29 8.98
C ILE A 451 -1.57 -20.98 8.29
N MET A 452 -2.46 -20.45 7.42
CA MET A 452 -2.16 -19.27 6.62
C MET A 452 -2.29 -17.98 7.43
N ASN A 453 -1.16 -17.34 7.66
CA ASN A 453 -1.00 -16.01 8.26
C ASN A 453 -1.83 -15.81 9.55
N PRO A 454 -1.76 -16.72 10.55
CA PRO A 454 -2.57 -16.64 11.76
C PRO A 454 -2.22 -15.42 12.62
N GLY A 455 -3.17 -14.98 13.45
CA GLY A 455 -2.97 -13.86 14.39
C GLY A 455 -3.06 -12.47 13.74
N LYS A 456 -3.61 -12.39 12.53
CA LYS A 456 -3.87 -11.11 11.84
C LYS A 456 -5.28 -10.57 12.20
N TRP A 457 -6.27 -10.78 11.37
CA TRP A 457 -7.58 -10.16 11.52
C TRP A 457 -8.47 -10.86 12.54
N THR A 458 -8.47 -12.19 12.52
CA THR A 458 -9.42 -13.01 13.29
C THR A 458 -9.04 -13.16 14.75
N ASP A 459 -7.73 -13.13 15.06
CA ASP A 459 -7.21 -13.17 16.42
C ASP A 459 -6.06 -12.18 16.60
N PRO A 460 -6.32 -10.86 16.49
CA PRO A 460 -5.31 -9.85 16.71
C PRO A 460 -4.91 -9.79 18.19
N PRO A 461 -3.73 -9.26 18.50
CA PRO A 461 -3.33 -8.93 19.87
C PRO A 461 -4.45 -8.17 20.60
N PHE A 462 -4.62 -8.43 21.89
CA PHE A 462 -5.75 -7.91 22.67
C PHE A 462 -5.93 -6.39 22.55
N PHE A 463 -4.82 -5.64 22.52
CA PHE A 463 -4.81 -4.17 22.41
C PHE A 463 -5.22 -3.65 21.00
N LEU A 464 -5.21 -4.49 19.98
CA LEU A 464 -5.74 -4.19 18.64
C LEU A 464 -7.18 -4.70 18.43
N ARG A 465 -7.79 -5.31 19.43
CA ARG A 465 -9.22 -5.60 19.40
C ARG A 465 -9.99 -4.27 19.41
N PRO A 466 -10.97 -4.07 18.50
CA PRO A 466 -11.55 -2.76 18.24
C PRO A 466 -12.05 -2.03 19.49
N SER A 467 -12.77 -2.73 20.38
CA SER A 467 -13.30 -2.14 21.61
C SER A 467 -12.18 -1.62 22.53
N ILE A 468 -11.09 -2.37 22.66
CA ILE A 468 -9.95 -2.01 23.51
C ILE A 468 -9.14 -0.90 22.83
N TYR A 469 -8.89 -1.03 21.54
CA TYR A 469 -8.13 -0.06 20.77
C TYR A 469 -8.76 1.33 20.80
N PHE A 470 -10.03 1.44 20.38
CA PHE A 470 -10.72 2.74 20.33
C PHE A 470 -10.94 3.35 21.71
N SER A 471 -11.25 2.55 22.74
CA SER A 471 -11.38 3.05 24.11
C SER A 471 -10.04 3.51 24.68
N GLY A 472 -8.98 2.74 24.46
CA GLY A 472 -7.63 3.09 24.89
C GLY A 472 -7.13 4.37 24.25
N MET A 473 -7.34 4.55 22.93
CA MET A 473 -6.94 5.76 22.21
C MET A 473 -7.69 6.99 22.71
N LYS A 474 -9.00 6.88 23.00
CA LYS A 474 -9.80 7.97 23.58
C LYS A 474 -9.30 8.36 24.98
N LEU A 475 -8.86 7.40 25.80
CA LEU A 475 -8.29 7.69 27.11
C LEU A 475 -6.92 8.37 27.02
N LEU A 476 -6.12 8.03 26.00
CA LEU A 476 -4.82 8.62 25.76
C LEU A 476 -4.90 10.03 25.12
N GLU A 477 -5.98 10.35 24.44
CA GLU A 477 -6.16 11.61 23.72
C GLU A 477 -5.84 12.85 24.56
N PRO A 478 -6.39 13.05 25.80
CA PRO A 478 -6.08 14.21 26.64
C PRO A 478 -4.59 14.27 27.05
N VAL A 479 -3.99 13.11 27.32
CA VAL A 479 -2.55 13.03 27.69
C VAL A 479 -1.68 13.40 26.50
N CYS A 480 -2.00 12.86 25.31
CA CYS A 480 -1.28 13.16 24.08
C CYS A 480 -1.45 14.63 23.68
N TRP A 481 -2.64 15.20 23.92
CA TRP A 481 -2.90 16.63 23.71
C TRP A 481 -1.99 17.51 24.62
N LEU A 482 -1.87 17.17 25.89
CA LEU A 482 -1.00 17.85 26.85
C LEU A 482 0.47 17.74 26.43
N VAL A 483 0.92 16.54 26.13
CA VAL A 483 2.30 16.26 25.69
C VAL A 483 2.61 16.93 24.36
N GLY A 484 1.73 16.88 23.39
CA GLY A 484 1.88 17.54 22.10
C GLY A 484 1.95 19.07 22.24
N GLY A 485 1.17 19.66 23.13
CA GLY A 485 1.22 21.09 23.45
C GLY A 485 2.53 21.53 24.14
N ILE A 486 3.16 20.64 24.89
CA ILE A 486 4.48 20.88 25.51
C ILE A 486 5.60 20.65 24.49
N VAL A 487 5.55 19.56 23.75
CA VAL A 487 6.60 19.15 22.80
C VAL A 487 6.58 20.02 21.51
N GLY A 488 5.42 20.57 21.13
CA GLY A 488 5.29 21.48 19.99
C GLY A 488 5.79 22.91 20.22
N ARG A 489 6.34 23.19 21.38
CA ARG A 489 6.93 24.51 21.75
C ARG A 489 8.46 24.51 21.81
N TRP A 490 9.13 23.42 21.36
CA TRP A 490 10.59 23.33 21.38
C TRP A 490 11.17 23.20 19.97
#